data_2c2a5251d525034bc389dd5431f0489d
#
_entry.id   2c2a5251d525034bc389dd5431f0489d
#
_cell.length_a   1.000
_cell.length_b   1.000
_cell.length_c   1.000
_cell.angle_alpha   90.00
_cell.angle_beta   90.00
_cell.angle_gamma   90.00
#
_symmetry.space_group_name_H-M   'P 1'
#
loop_
_entity.id
_entity.type
_entity.pdbx_description
1 polymer ?
#
loop_
_entity_poly.entity_id
_entity_poly.type
_entity_poly.pdbx_seq_one_letter_code
_entity_poly.pdbx_strand_id
1 'polypeptide(L)'
;QPMGWQTPIIVLCAHLNLLENDRERQYEVIQDYISKEIDADTPLILAGDFNDWKKMSSRKLGEKLHLQEALFTHHGKLLPTFPARLPLLSLDRIYVRNLQVKRAWVNTGYPWSSLSDHLPISAEVCPLPNS
;
A
#
# COMPACT_ATOMS: atom_id res chain seq x y z
N GLN A 1 -18.12 2.19 6.34
CA GLN A 1 -17.70 3.59 6.55
C GLN A 1 -17.32 3.78 8.02
N PRO A 2 -16.11 4.25 8.31
CA PRO A 2 -15.72 4.50 9.69
C PRO A 2 -16.57 5.56 10.35
N MET A 3 -16.72 5.45 11.67
CA MET A 3 -17.50 6.41 12.43
C MET A 3 -16.91 7.81 12.31
N GLY A 4 -17.75 8.81 12.06
CA GLY A 4 -17.32 10.20 11.89
C GLY A 4 -16.88 10.59 10.51
N TRP A 5 -16.86 9.67 9.55
CA TRP A 5 -16.50 9.95 8.17
C TRP A 5 -17.73 10.32 7.35
N GLN A 6 -17.59 11.36 6.53
CA GLN A 6 -18.68 11.83 5.65
C GLN A 6 -18.69 11.10 4.32
N THR A 7 -17.56 10.57 3.89
CA THR A 7 -17.39 9.93 2.58
C THR A 7 -16.94 8.48 2.76
N PRO A 8 -17.45 7.56 1.94
CA PRO A 8 -16.93 6.19 1.97
C PRO A 8 -15.44 6.15 1.62
N ILE A 9 -14.73 5.21 2.20
CA ILE A 9 -13.35 4.91 1.86
C ILE A 9 -13.35 3.64 1.04
N ILE A 10 -12.67 3.66 -0.12
CA ILE A 10 -12.52 2.48 -0.93
C ILE A 10 -11.20 1.80 -0.56
N VAL A 11 -11.26 0.51 -0.27
CA VAL A 11 -10.10 -0.30 0.05
C VAL A 11 -9.96 -1.39 -1.00
N LEU A 12 -8.84 -1.39 -1.70
CA LEU A 12 -8.47 -2.43 -2.65
C LEU A 12 -7.32 -3.23 -2.09
N CYS A 13 -7.44 -4.56 -2.15
CA CYS A 13 -6.38 -5.46 -1.75
C CYS A 13 -5.85 -6.19 -2.97
N ALA A 14 -4.54 -6.31 -3.08
CA ALA A 14 -3.89 -6.91 -4.23
C ALA A 14 -2.78 -7.86 -3.80
N HIS A 15 -2.59 -8.90 -4.60
CA HIS A 15 -1.47 -9.82 -4.45
C HIS A 15 -0.91 -10.06 -5.85
N LEU A 16 0.22 -9.44 -6.15
CA LEU A 16 0.76 -9.44 -7.51
C LEU A 16 1.71 -10.61 -7.74
N ASN A 17 1.88 -10.94 -9.01
CA ASN A 17 2.72 -12.06 -9.40
C ASN A 17 4.20 -11.80 -9.13
N LEU A 18 4.93 -12.91 -8.98
CA LEU A 18 6.37 -12.87 -8.76
C LEU A 18 7.13 -12.45 -10.02
N LEU A 19 6.62 -12.79 -11.21
CA LEU A 19 7.27 -12.47 -12.47
C LEU A 19 7.03 -11.01 -12.87
N GLU A 20 8.10 -10.32 -13.23
CA GLU A 20 8.06 -8.89 -13.53
C GLU A 20 7.10 -8.53 -14.67
N ASN A 21 7.12 -9.33 -15.75
CA ASN A 21 6.23 -9.06 -16.90
C ASN A 21 4.76 -9.14 -16.52
N ASP A 22 4.41 -10.09 -15.64
CA ASP A 22 3.03 -10.23 -15.16
C ASP A 22 2.65 -9.06 -14.27
N ARG A 23 3.59 -8.59 -13.42
CA ARG A 23 3.33 -7.43 -12.56
C ARG A 23 3.08 -6.18 -13.38
N GLU A 24 3.80 -5.97 -14.47
CA GLU A 24 3.59 -4.79 -15.31
C GLU A 24 2.19 -4.77 -15.89
N ARG A 25 1.70 -5.90 -16.36
CA ARG A 25 0.31 -5.99 -16.83
C ARG A 25 -0.69 -5.77 -15.70
N GLN A 26 -0.38 -6.28 -14.52
CA GLN A 26 -1.24 -6.07 -13.35
C GLN A 26 -1.27 -4.60 -12.93
N TYR A 27 -0.14 -3.89 -13.00
CA TYR A 27 -0.13 -2.44 -12.77
C TYR A 27 -1.03 -1.71 -13.74
N GLU A 28 -1.00 -2.08 -15.01
CA GLU A 28 -1.88 -1.44 -16.01
C GLU A 28 -3.35 -1.68 -15.70
N VAL A 29 -3.71 -2.90 -15.31
CA VAL A 29 -5.09 -3.22 -14.93
C VAL A 29 -5.52 -2.41 -13.72
N ILE A 30 -4.67 -2.31 -12.70
CA ILE A 30 -4.96 -1.53 -11.50
C ILE A 30 -5.12 -0.04 -11.85
N GLN A 31 -4.22 0.50 -12.68
CA GLN A 31 -4.30 1.88 -13.13
C GLN A 31 -5.60 2.16 -13.85
N ASP A 32 -5.98 1.29 -14.78
CA ASP A 32 -7.22 1.45 -15.54
C ASP A 32 -8.44 1.41 -14.62
N TYR A 33 -8.48 0.45 -13.71
CA TYR A 33 -9.60 0.32 -12.78
C TYR A 33 -9.74 1.57 -11.92
N ILE A 34 -8.65 2.02 -11.31
CA ILE A 34 -8.70 3.18 -10.43
C ILE A 34 -9.07 4.44 -11.20
N SER A 35 -8.51 4.62 -12.40
CA SER A 35 -8.78 5.81 -13.20
C SER A 35 -10.21 5.89 -13.69
N LYS A 36 -10.83 4.74 -13.99
CA LYS A 36 -12.18 4.70 -14.57
C LYS A 36 -13.28 4.56 -13.53
N GLU A 37 -13.02 3.82 -12.45
CA GLU A 37 -14.08 3.42 -11.52
C GLU A 37 -14.08 4.20 -10.21
N ILE A 38 -12.97 4.91 -9.89
CA ILE A 38 -12.84 5.60 -8.62
C ILE A 38 -12.57 7.08 -8.87
N ASP A 39 -13.46 7.93 -8.37
CA ASP A 39 -13.29 9.38 -8.50
C ASP A 39 -11.98 9.83 -7.86
N ALA A 40 -11.36 10.84 -8.47
CA ALA A 40 -10.07 11.35 -8.00
C ALA A 40 -10.12 11.90 -6.57
N ASP A 41 -11.31 12.31 -6.11
CA ASP A 41 -11.51 12.90 -4.78
C ASP A 41 -11.87 11.87 -3.71
N THR A 42 -12.11 10.63 -4.10
CA THR A 42 -12.53 9.59 -3.15
C THR A 42 -11.32 9.07 -2.38
N PRO A 43 -11.40 8.99 -1.04
CA PRO A 43 -10.35 8.37 -0.25
C PRO A 43 -10.14 6.92 -0.64
N LEU A 44 -8.89 6.54 -0.89
CA LEU A 44 -8.55 5.23 -1.43
C LEU A 44 -7.36 4.65 -0.67
N ILE A 45 -7.46 3.37 -0.35
CA ILE A 45 -6.36 2.56 0.16
C ILE A 45 -6.15 1.38 -0.78
N LEU A 46 -4.93 1.23 -1.28
CA LEU A 46 -4.51 0.08 -2.09
C LEU A 46 -3.39 -0.61 -1.36
N ALA A 47 -3.64 -1.83 -0.89
CA ALA A 47 -2.70 -2.53 -0.02
C ALA A 47 -2.52 -3.98 -0.44
N GLY A 48 -1.38 -4.55 -0.08
CA GLY A 48 -1.14 -5.97 -0.28
C GLY A 48 0.32 -6.29 -0.58
N ASP A 49 0.53 -7.51 -1.06
CA ASP A 49 1.82 -8.00 -1.50
C ASP A 49 1.99 -7.71 -2.98
N PHE A 50 2.88 -6.78 -3.29
CA PHE A 50 3.16 -6.36 -4.66
C PHE A 50 4.31 -7.14 -5.29
N ASN A 51 4.98 -8.00 -4.53
CA ASN A 51 6.18 -8.72 -4.98
C ASN A 51 7.19 -7.82 -5.68
N ASP A 52 7.22 -6.56 -5.27
CA ASP A 52 7.93 -5.49 -5.98
C ASP A 52 9.27 -5.21 -5.29
N TRP A 53 10.16 -6.19 -5.30
CA TRP A 53 11.47 -6.03 -4.68
C TRP A 53 12.36 -5.03 -5.40
N LYS A 54 12.05 -4.68 -6.65
CA LYS A 54 12.73 -3.61 -7.39
C LYS A 54 12.14 -2.23 -7.14
N LYS A 55 11.09 -2.16 -6.33
CA LYS A 55 10.44 -0.88 -5.92
C LYS A 55 9.85 -0.09 -7.09
N MET A 56 9.31 -0.79 -8.10
CA MET A 56 8.73 -0.17 -9.28
C MET A 56 7.28 0.26 -9.10
N SER A 57 6.58 -0.30 -8.11
CA SER A 57 5.15 0.02 -7.91
C SER A 57 4.92 1.49 -7.59
N SER A 58 5.84 2.12 -6.84
CA SER A 58 5.70 3.53 -6.52
C SER A 58 5.74 4.40 -7.77
N ARG A 59 6.56 4.05 -8.76
CA ARG A 59 6.62 4.77 -10.02
C ARG A 59 5.42 4.46 -10.89
N LYS A 60 5.07 3.16 -11.02
CA LYS A 60 4.00 2.72 -11.92
C LYS A 60 2.61 3.09 -11.41
N LEU A 61 2.41 3.08 -10.11
CA LEU A 61 1.11 3.36 -9.51
C LEU A 61 1.09 4.68 -8.75
N GLY A 62 2.11 4.93 -7.93
CA GLY A 62 2.12 6.10 -7.07
C GLY A 62 2.14 7.41 -7.82
N GLU A 63 3.08 7.57 -8.75
CA GLU A 63 3.23 8.81 -9.49
C GLU A 63 2.04 9.06 -10.42
N LYS A 64 1.59 8.02 -11.13
CA LYS A 64 0.52 8.15 -12.12
C LYS A 64 -0.85 8.37 -11.49
N LEU A 65 -1.10 7.79 -10.34
CA LEU A 65 -2.41 7.85 -9.68
C LEU A 65 -2.43 8.76 -8.47
N HIS A 66 -1.33 9.43 -8.18
CA HIS A 66 -1.19 10.31 -7.01
C HIS A 66 -1.39 9.56 -5.70
N LEU A 67 -0.83 8.35 -5.63
CA LEU A 67 -0.84 7.52 -4.42
C LEU A 67 0.45 7.75 -3.63
N GLN A 68 0.34 7.75 -2.31
CA GLN A 68 1.48 7.82 -1.40
C GLN A 68 1.61 6.50 -0.66
N GLU A 69 2.82 5.93 -0.60
CA GLU A 69 3.06 4.72 0.17
C GLU A 69 3.25 5.07 1.64
N ALA A 70 2.51 4.40 2.53
CA ALA A 70 2.41 4.79 3.93
C ALA A 70 3.74 4.68 4.69
N LEU A 71 4.49 3.59 4.50
CA LEU A 71 5.79 3.44 5.17
C LEU A 71 6.78 4.49 4.67
N PHE A 72 6.82 4.71 3.37
CA PHE A 72 7.71 5.72 2.79
C PHE A 72 7.35 7.11 3.28
N THR A 73 6.05 7.43 3.35
CA THR A 73 5.59 8.74 3.82
C THR A 73 6.00 8.98 5.27
N HIS A 74 5.87 7.97 6.12
CA HIS A 74 6.14 8.11 7.55
C HIS A 74 7.64 8.04 7.88
N HIS A 75 8.37 7.15 7.22
CA HIS A 75 9.78 6.87 7.54
C HIS A 75 10.79 7.48 6.57
N GLY A 76 10.33 7.99 5.41
CA GLY A 76 11.21 8.47 4.36
C GLY A 76 11.85 7.36 3.54
N LYS A 77 11.48 6.11 3.80
CA LYS A 77 11.98 4.94 3.08
C LYS A 77 11.01 3.77 3.24
N LEU A 78 11.09 2.81 2.33
CA LEU A 78 10.38 1.55 2.48
C LEU A 78 11.09 0.68 3.51
N LEU A 79 10.33 -0.14 4.23
CA LEU A 79 10.86 -1.05 5.23
C LEU A 79 10.67 -2.50 4.78
N PRO A 80 11.60 -3.41 5.12
CA PRO A 80 11.50 -4.79 4.69
C PRO A 80 10.44 -5.56 5.47
N THR A 81 9.75 -6.47 4.76
CA THR A 81 8.68 -7.30 5.32
C THR A 81 8.87 -8.79 5.07
N PHE A 82 9.81 -9.17 4.20
CA PHE A 82 10.02 -10.57 3.79
C PHE A 82 11.49 -10.91 3.73
N PRO A 83 11.92 -12.09 4.14
CA PRO A 83 11.19 -13.07 4.93
C PRO A 83 10.94 -12.58 6.37
N ALA A 84 9.86 -13.05 7.00
CA ALA A 84 9.45 -12.51 8.30
C ALA A 84 10.51 -12.66 9.40
N ARG A 85 11.29 -13.73 9.37
CA ARG A 85 12.30 -14.00 10.42
C ARG A 85 13.62 -13.26 10.18
N LEU A 86 13.88 -12.82 8.94
CA LEU A 86 15.08 -12.05 8.60
C LEU A 86 14.69 -11.07 7.47
N PRO A 87 14.01 -9.98 7.79
CA PRO A 87 13.47 -9.09 6.75
C PRO A 87 14.58 -8.45 5.91
N LEU A 88 14.52 -8.68 4.62
CA LEU A 88 15.48 -8.15 3.65
C LEU A 88 14.81 -7.42 2.49
N LEU A 89 13.59 -7.83 2.10
CA LEU A 89 12.90 -7.31 0.93
C LEU A 89 11.62 -6.59 1.33
N SER A 90 11.39 -5.43 0.73
CA SER A 90 10.18 -4.62 0.94
C SER A 90 9.15 -4.97 -0.13
N LEU A 91 8.37 -6.03 0.09
CA LEU A 91 7.41 -6.55 -0.89
C LEU A 91 5.98 -6.04 -0.68
N ASP A 92 5.64 -5.69 0.55
CA ASP A 92 4.29 -5.30 0.91
C ASP A 92 4.18 -3.78 0.95
N ARG A 93 3.02 -3.28 0.49
CA ARG A 93 2.78 -1.84 0.35
C ARG A 93 1.41 -1.48 0.86
N ILE A 94 1.29 -0.27 1.38
CA ILE A 94 0.01 0.38 1.64
C ILE A 94 0.06 1.73 0.95
N TYR A 95 -0.69 1.88 -0.13
CA TYR A 95 -0.82 3.16 -0.84
C TYR A 95 -2.10 3.85 -0.44
N VAL A 96 -2.02 5.16 -0.25
CA VAL A 96 -3.20 5.96 0.10
C VAL A 96 -3.33 7.15 -0.84
N ARG A 97 -4.57 7.60 -1.04
CA ARG A 97 -4.89 8.80 -1.80
C ARG A 97 -6.04 9.52 -1.11
N ASN A 98 -5.94 10.82 -1.00
CA ASN A 98 -6.92 11.68 -0.31
C ASN A 98 -7.07 11.31 1.17
N LEU A 99 -5.97 10.85 1.77
CA LEU A 99 -5.89 10.51 3.19
C LEU A 99 -4.55 10.98 3.74
N GLN A 100 -4.53 11.33 5.00
CA GLN A 100 -3.31 11.67 5.70
C GLN A 100 -2.80 10.46 6.47
N VAL A 101 -1.53 10.11 6.27
CA VAL A 101 -0.88 9.05 7.05
C VAL A 101 -0.39 9.65 8.35
N LYS A 102 -0.95 9.21 9.47
CA LYS A 102 -0.50 9.63 10.80
C LYS A 102 0.77 8.88 11.20
N ARG A 103 0.79 7.58 10.98
CA ARG A 103 1.95 6.75 11.22
C ARG A 103 1.77 5.43 10.46
N ALA A 104 2.91 4.77 10.24
CA ALA A 104 2.94 3.46 9.62
C ALA A 104 4.12 2.68 10.18
N TRP A 105 3.97 1.36 10.30
CA TRP A 105 5.03 0.54 10.88
C TRP A 105 4.93 -0.90 10.39
N VAL A 106 6.04 -1.62 10.54
CA VAL A 106 6.09 -3.06 10.29
C VAL A 106 6.04 -3.74 11.64
N ASN A 107 5.16 -4.73 11.79
CA ASN A 107 5.03 -5.50 13.02
C ASN A 107 6.10 -6.59 13.02
N THR A 108 7.09 -6.48 13.89
CA THR A 108 8.26 -7.36 13.91
C THR A 108 8.28 -8.28 15.13
N GLY A 109 9.08 -9.33 15.06
CA GLY A 109 9.27 -10.26 16.16
C GLY A 109 8.10 -11.17 16.40
N TYR A 110 8.12 -11.89 17.52
CA TYR A 110 7.06 -12.80 17.92
C TYR A 110 5.83 -12.01 18.39
N PRO A 111 4.59 -12.38 18.05
CA PRO A 111 4.23 -13.58 17.27
C PRO A 111 4.27 -13.40 15.75
N TRP A 112 4.50 -12.20 15.24
CA TRP A 112 4.37 -11.85 13.82
C TRP A 112 5.30 -12.68 12.94
N SER A 113 6.55 -12.87 13.37
CA SER A 113 7.53 -13.63 12.61
C SER A 113 7.21 -15.12 12.51
N SER A 114 6.26 -15.62 13.32
CA SER A 114 5.85 -17.02 13.32
C SER A 114 4.50 -17.26 12.63
N LEU A 115 3.76 -16.20 12.31
CA LEU A 115 2.41 -16.33 11.76
C LEU A 115 2.38 -16.41 10.24
N SER A 116 3.36 -15.83 9.57
CA SER A 116 3.41 -15.77 8.11
C SER A 116 4.84 -15.58 7.64
N ASP A 117 5.07 -15.83 6.36
CA ASP A 117 6.36 -15.53 5.71
C ASP A 117 6.60 -14.04 5.57
N HIS A 118 5.54 -13.23 5.62
CA HIS A 118 5.60 -11.78 5.56
C HIS A 118 5.25 -11.19 6.91
N LEU A 119 5.89 -10.07 7.25
CA LEU A 119 5.52 -9.30 8.42
C LEU A 119 4.34 -8.40 8.10
N PRO A 120 3.33 -8.31 8.97
CA PRO A 120 2.22 -7.40 8.72
C PRO A 120 2.65 -5.93 8.77
N ILE A 121 2.06 -5.12 7.89
CA ILE A 121 2.22 -3.67 7.91
C ILE A 121 0.96 -3.06 8.49
N SER A 122 1.14 -2.03 9.30
CA SER A 122 0.02 -1.27 9.84
C SER A 122 0.16 0.20 9.46
N ALA A 123 -0.95 0.85 9.22
CA ALA A 123 -0.97 2.29 8.99
C ALA A 123 -2.18 2.90 9.68
N GLU A 124 -1.96 4.07 10.27
CA GLU A 124 -3.03 4.86 10.88
C GLU A 124 -3.25 6.07 9.98
N VAL A 125 -4.48 6.20 9.48
CA VAL A 125 -4.82 7.24 8.51
C VAL A 125 -6.01 8.05 9.02
N CYS A 126 -6.13 9.28 8.50
CA CYS A 126 -7.26 10.14 8.81
C CYS A 126 -7.64 10.96 7.58
N PRO A 127 -8.81 11.61 7.59
CA PRO A 127 -9.19 12.49 6.49
C PRO A 127 -8.17 13.61 6.31
N LEU A 128 -8.04 14.10 5.06
CA LEU A 128 -7.23 15.28 4.81
C LEU A 128 -7.82 16.47 5.55
N PRO A 129 -6.97 17.42 6.00
CA PRO A 129 -7.48 18.68 6.54
C PRO A 129 -8.34 19.38 5.48
N ASN A 130 -9.47 19.94 5.89
CA ASN A 130 -10.39 20.67 5.01
C ASN A 130 -11.11 19.81 3.98
N SER A 131 -11.18 18.51 4.19
CA SER A 131 -11.93 17.61 3.29
C SER A 131 -13.27 17.20 3.87
#